data_cb13dabafa94af4a7f660b43fa539f08
#
_entry.id   cb13dabafa94af4a7f660b43fa539f08
#
_cell.length_a   1.000
_cell.length_b   1.000
_cell.length_c   1.000
_cell.angle_alpha   90.00
_cell.angle_beta   90.00
_cell.angle_gamma   90.00
#
_symmetry.space_group_name_H-M   'P 1'
#
loop_
_entity.id
_entity.type
_entity.pdbx_description
1 polymer ?
#
loop_
_entity_poly.entity_id
_entity_poly.type
_entity_poly.pdbx_seq_one_letter_code
_entity_poly.pdbx_strand_id
1 'polypeptide(L)'
;MESHEKYLQDLKQWLHDTSDSPLEEMSDFFTKRLDGYEKHMSTWEKSYQMFSEVLPSDCRNILDLGCGTGLELDKIWEKNPDMEVTGVDLCQSMLDKLLKKHSDKRLTVVCQDYFKYDFGCAKWDAVISFESLHHFLPERKKELYRNAYNSLKRGGVFLLGDYIACCDAEEELLYSTYLKRRNQFAIPDNC
;
A
#
# COMPACT_ATOMS: atom_id res chain seq x y z
N MET A 1 -26.40 -8.10 11.84
CA MET A 1 -24.94 -8.10 12.14
C MET A 1 -24.51 -9.53 12.31
N GLU A 2 -23.67 -10.03 11.48
CA GLU A 2 -22.98 -11.29 11.73
C GLU A 2 -22.22 -11.16 13.05
N SER A 3 -22.26 -12.20 13.92
CA SER A 3 -21.54 -12.10 15.17
C SER A 3 -20.05 -12.07 14.89
N HIS A 4 -19.32 -11.27 15.62
CA HIS A 4 -17.85 -11.18 15.53
C HIS A 4 -17.18 -12.56 15.65
N GLU A 5 -17.73 -13.44 16.47
CA GLU A 5 -17.27 -14.82 16.62
C GLU A 5 -17.41 -15.62 15.33
N LYS A 6 -18.54 -15.45 14.60
CA LYS A 6 -18.73 -16.13 13.32
C LYS A 6 -17.72 -15.64 12.29
N TYR A 7 -17.48 -14.33 12.21
CA TYR A 7 -16.45 -13.75 11.34
C TYR A 7 -15.07 -14.37 11.59
N LEU A 8 -14.63 -14.46 12.86
CA LEU A 8 -13.34 -15.04 13.20
C LEU A 8 -13.26 -16.56 12.88
N GLN A 9 -14.38 -17.29 13.02
CA GLN A 9 -14.44 -18.70 12.62
C GLN A 9 -14.32 -18.85 11.11
N ASP A 10 -15.04 -18.06 10.35
CA ASP A 10 -15.01 -18.07 8.89
C ASP A 10 -13.63 -17.67 8.35
N LEU A 11 -13.00 -16.66 8.95
CA LEU A 11 -11.63 -16.26 8.64
C LEU A 11 -10.63 -17.39 8.94
N LYS A 12 -10.74 -18.04 10.09
CA LYS A 12 -9.88 -19.17 10.46
C LYS A 12 -10.00 -20.33 9.49
N GLN A 13 -11.23 -20.66 9.08
CA GLN A 13 -11.48 -21.70 8.09
C GLN A 13 -10.87 -21.34 6.76
N TRP A 14 -11.09 -20.12 6.26
CA TRP A 14 -10.51 -19.64 5.01
C TRP A 14 -8.97 -19.69 5.02
N LEU A 15 -8.33 -19.24 6.11
CA LEU A 15 -6.88 -19.30 6.27
C LEU A 15 -6.35 -20.74 6.25
N HIS A 16 -7.10 -21.68 6.85
CA HIS A 16 -6.78 -23.10 6.80
C HIS A 16 -6.88 -23.67 5.37
N ASP A 17 -7.98 -23.38 4.67
CA ASP A 17 -8.24 -23.91 3.33
C ASP A 17 -7.26 -23.35 2.28
N THR A 18 -6.67 -22.19 2.55
CA THR A 18 -5.65 -21.56 1.68
C THR A 18 -4.22 -21.80 2.13
N SER A 19 -4.00 -22.58 3.20
CA SER A 19 -2.66 -22.78 3.83
C SER A 19 -1.62 -23.37 2.89
N ASP A 20 -2.02 -24.25 1.98
CA ASP A 20 -1.12 -24.96 1.06
C ASP A 20 -0.86 -24.20 -0.25
N SER A 21 -1.49 -23.04 -0.43
CA SER A 21 -1.21 -22.21 -1.59
C SER A 21 0.20 -21.62 -1.50
N PRO A 22 1.05 -21.82 -2.54
CA PRO A 22 2.38 -21.25 -2.55
C PRO A 22 2.33 -19.73 -2.45
N LEU A 23 3.27 -19.15 -1.73
CA LEU A 23 3.44 -17.70 -1.71
C LEU A 23 4.13 -17.27 -3.01
N GLU A 24 3.57 -16.26 -3.67
CA GLU A 24 4.12 -15.67 -4.89
C GLU A 24 4.99 -14.46 -4.51
N GLU A 25 6.04 -14.21 -5.30
CA GLU A 25 6.73 -12.92 -5.28
C GLU A 25 5.72 -11.79 -5.54
N MET A 26 5.83 -10.69 -4.79
CA MET A 26 4.81 -9.62 -4.82
C MET A 26 4.63 -9.01 -6.21
N SER A 27 5.72 -8.75 -6.93
CA SER A 27 5.67 -8.22 -8.29
C SER A 27 4.98 -9.18 -9.28
N ASP A 28 5.24 -10.50 -9.15
CA ASP A 28 4.61 -11.54 -9.96
C ASP A 28 3.12 -11.67 -9.64
N PHE A 29 2.76 -11.61 -8.36
CA PHE A 29 1.37 -11.65 -7.89
C PHE A 29 0.53 -10.54 -8.56
N PHE A 30 1.01 -9.31 -8.53
CA PHE A 30 0.31 -8.17 -9.11
C PHE A 30 0.33 -8.19 -10.64
N THR A 31 1.43 -8.59 -11.27
CA THR A 31 1.53 -8.71 -12.73
C THR A 31 0.49 -9.68 -13.28
N LYS A 32 0.33 -10.85 -12.66
CA LYS A 32 -0.65 -11.87 -13.09
C LYS A 32 -2.11 -11.42 -12.95
N ARG A 33 -2.38 -10.47 -12.06
CA ARG A 33 -3.75 -10.00 -11.74
C ARG A 33 -4.08 -8.62 -12.29
N LEU A 34 -3.17 -8.02 -13.03
CA LEU A 34 -3.25 -6.63 -13.51
C LEU A 34 -4.55 -6.30 -14.25
N ASP A 35 -5.04 -7.21 -15.11
CA ASP A 35 -6.26 -6.97 -15.91
C ASP A 35 -7.54 -6.87 -15.07
N GLY A 36 -7.60 -7.57 -13.94
CA GLY A 36 -8.74 -7.56 -13.02
C GLY A 36 -8.57 -6.65 -11.80
N TYR A 37 -7.36 -6.12 -11.59
CA TYR A 37 -6.96 -5.44 -10.37
C TYR A 37 -7.85 -4.25 -10.03
N GLU A 38 -8.00 -3.28 -10.91
CA GLU A 38 -8.79 -2.07 -10.63
C GLU A 38 -10.27 -2.38 -10.40
N LYS A 39 -10.83 -3.38 -11.10
CA LYS A 39 -12.19 -3.84 -10.85
C LYS A 39 -12.33 -4.45 -9.45
N HIS A 40 -11.36 -5.24 -9.02
CA HIS A 40 -11.34 -5.80 -7.67
C HIS A 40 -11.23 -4.68 -6.62
N MET A 41 -10.35 -3.74 -6.84
CA MET A 41 -10.07 -2.62 -5.94
C MET A 41 -11.17 -1.55 -5.93
N SER A 42 -12.13 -1.57 -6.86
CA SER A 42 -13.25 -0.60 -6.89
C SER A 42 -14.12 -0.62 -5.63
N THR A 43 -14.07 -1.69 -4.84
CA THR A 43 -14.72 -1.78 -3.51
C THR A 43 -14.26 -0.67 -2.58
N TRP A 44 -13.03 -0.17 -2.76
CA TRP A 44 -12.40 0.86 -1.91
C TRP A 44 -12.59 2.28 -2.41
N GLU A 45 -13.44 2.52 -3.40
CA GLU A 45 -13.68 3.84 -4.02
C GLU A 45 -13.96 4.94 -2.99
N LYS A 46 -14.76 4.64 -1.95
CA LYS A 46 -15.04 5.59 -0.86
C LYS A 46 -13.80 5.89 -0.02
N SER A 47 -12.96 4.89 0.20
CA SER A 47 -11.71 5.04 0.96
C SER A 47 -10.72 5.91 0.20
N TYR A 48 -10.58 5.75 -1.12
CA TYR A 48 -9.78 6.64 -1.97
C TYR A 48 -10.27 8.07 -1.92
N GLN A 49 -11.60 8.28 -1.98
CA GLN A 49 -12.18 9.61 -1.85
C GLN A 49 -11.83 10.26 -0.50
N MET A 50 -12.08 9.55 0.61
CA MET A 50 -11.75 10.03 1.95
C MET A 50 -10.25 10.31 2.10
N PHE A 51 -9.40 9.44 1.55
CA PHE A 51 -7.95 9.58 1.57
C PHE A 51 -7.51 10.90 0.91
N SER A 52 -8.07 11.23 -0.25
CA SER A 52 -7.79 12.50 -0.93
C SER A 52 -8.28 13.73 -0.16
N GLU A 53 -9.36 13.60 0.63
CA GLU A 53 -9.94 14.68 1.42
C GLU A 53 -9.09 15.07 2.64
N VAL A 54 -8.34 14.11 3.19
CA VAL A 54 -7.48 14.33 4.37
C VAL A 54 -6.18 15.07 4.01
N LEU A 55 -5.77 15.04 2.75
CA LEU A 55 -4.57 15.77 2.32
C LEU A 55 -4.74 17.29 2.51
N PRO A 56 -3.73 17.98 3.06
CA PRO A 56 -3.75 19.43 3.22
C PRO A 56 -3.99 20.14 1.88
N SER A 57 -4.80 21.18 1.89
CA SER A 57 -5.17 21.92 0.66
C SER A 57 -4.00 22.66 0.00
N ASP A 58 -2.95 22.91 0.75
CA ASP A 58 -1.69 23.53 0.30
C ASP A 58 -0.62 22.52 -0.12
N CYS A 59 -0.90 21.21 -0.03
CA CYS A 59 -0.02 20.15 -0.51
C CYS A 59 0.16 20.26 -2.03
N ARG A 60 1.40 20.17 -2.49
CA ARG A 60 1.78 20.28 -3.92
C ARG A 60 2.68 19.17 -4.39
N ASN A 61 3.38 18.50 -3.48
CA ASN A 61 4.41 17.52 -3.80
C ASN A 61 4.29 16.30 -2.89
N ILE A 62 4.06 15.13 -3.48
CA ILE A 62 3.78 13.88 -2.77
C ILE A 62 4.81 12.82 -3.16
N LEU A 63 5.28 12.04 -2.15
CA LEU A 63 5.90 10.75 -2.34
C LEU A 63 4.88 9.65 -2.02
N ASP A 64 4.62 8.76 -2.96
CA ASP A 64 3.67 7.66 -2.84
C ASP A 64 4.39 6.30 -2.79
N LEU A 65 4.21 5.56 -1.70
CA LEU A 65 4.88 4.31 -1.40
C LEU A 65 3.96 3.12 -1.68
N GLY A 66 4.27 2.37 -2.74
CA GLY A 66 3.43 1.31 -3.25
C GLY A 66 2.28 1.83 -4.11
N CYS A 67 2.59 2.77 -5.01
CA CYS A 67 1.59 3.51 -5.78
C CYS A 67 0.78 2.66 -6.78
N GLY A 68 1.21 1.44 -7.08
CA GLY A 68 0.50 0.52 -7.97
C GLY A 68 0.04 1.14 -9.28
N THR A 69 -1.26 1.08 -9.57
CA THR A 69 -1.90 1.74 -10.71
C THR A 69 -2.47 3.13 -10.39
N GLY A 70 -2.26 3.63 -9.16
CA GLY A 70 -2.62 4.99 -8.70
C GLY A 70 -4.11 5.22 -8.54
N LEU A 71 -4.84 4.31 -7.91
CA LEU A 71 -6.28 4.46 -7.68
C LEU A 71 -6.59 5.60 -6.69
N GLU A 72 -5.78 5.75 -5.65
CA GLU A 72 -5.81 6.88 -4.72
C GLU A 72 -5.40 8.19 -5.41
N LEU A 73 -4.45 8.11 -6.36
CA LEU A 73 -4.00 9.27 -7.13
C LEU A 73 -5.07 9.81 -8.08
N ASP A 74 -5.97 8.97 -8.58
CA ASP A 74 -7.14 9.40 -9.35
C ASP A 74 -7.91 10.47 -8.57
N LYS A 75 -8.23 10.21 -7.29
CA LYS A 75 -8.97 11.13 -6.43
C LYS A 75 -8.15 12.34 -6.00
N ILE A 76 -6.86 12.19 -5.83
CA ILE A 76 -5.95 13.29 -5.50
C ILE A 76 -5.89 14.28 -6.66
N TRP A 77 -5.74 13.81 -7.91
CA TRP A 77 -5.70 14.68 -9.08
C TRP A 77 -7.08 15.24 -9.48
N GLU A 78 -8.18 14.55 -9.20
CA GLU A 78 -9.53 15.13 -9.32
C GLU A 78 -9.64 16.42 -8.48
N LYS A 79 -9.07 16.40 -7.26
CA LYS A 79 -9.12 17.53 -6.33
C LYS A 79 -8.04 18.57 -6.56
N ASN A 80 -6.84 18.15 -6.92
CA ASN A 80 -5.69 19.01 -7.19
C ASN A 80 -4.97 18.54 -8.47
N PRO A 81 -5.42 19.02 -9.65
CA PRO A 81 -4.87 18.59 -10.94
C PRO A 81 -3.37 18.87 -11.12
N ASP A 82 -2.83 19.85 -10.41
CA ASP A 82 -1.42 20.28 -10.49
C ASP A 82 -0.51 19.56 -9.47
N MET A 83 -1.05 18.57 -8.74
CA MET A 83 -0.26 17.80 -7.80
C MET A 83 0.93 17.14 -8.48
N GLU A 84 2.11 17.33 -7.92
CA GLU A 84 3.34 16.66 -8.34
C GLU A 84 3.52 15.39 -7.50
N VAL A 85 3.65 14.24 -8.17
CA VAL A 85 3.73 12.94 -7.52
C VAL A 85 5.00 12.21 -7.95
N THR A 86 5.70 11.66 -6.96
CA THR A 86 6.71 10.62 -7.19
C THR A 86 6.17 9.33 -6.62
N GLY A 87 5.84 8.36 -7.48
CA GLY A 87 5.37 7.04 -7.09
C GLY A 87 6.51 6.02 -7.10
N VAL A 88 6.61 5.22 -6.04
CA VAL A 88 7.59 4.14 -5.93
C VAL A 88 6.86 2.82 -5.77
N ASP A 89 7.12 1.87 -6.65
CA ASP A 89 6.53 0.53 -6.63
C ASP A 89 7.52 -0.53 -7.14
N LEU A 90 7.38 -1.78 -6.71
CA LEU A 90 8.21 -2.89 -7.18
C LEU A 90 7.75 -3.45 -8.53
N CYS A 91 6.48 -3.26 -8.89
CA CYS A 91 5.85 -3.90 -10.02
C CYS A 91 5.86 -3.00 -11.26
N GLN A 92 6.80 -3.24 -12.18
CA GLN A 92 6.93 -2.44 -13.41
C GLN A 92 5.63 -2.38 -14.23
N SER A 93 4.89 -3.50 -14.33
CA SER A 93 3.63 -3.55 -15.10
C SER A 93 2.52 -2.67 -14.50
N MET A 94 2.51 -2.50 -13.17
CA MET A 94 1.61 -1.56 -12.48
C MET A 94 1.99 -0.11 -12.82
N LEU A 95 3.29 0.21 -12.75
CA LEU A 95 3.82 1.54 -13.09
C LEU A 95 3.58 1.91 -14.55
N ASP A 96 3.72 0.96 -15.48
CA ASP A 96 3.44 1.19 -16.90
C ASP A 96 1.96 1.54 -17.12
N LYS A 97 1.06 0.88 -16.40
CA LYS A 97 -0.37 1.18 -16.43
C LYS A 97 -0.66 2.55 -15.82
N LEU A 98 -0.04 2.88 -14.70
CA LEU A 98 -0.13 4.19 -14.05
C LEU A 98 0.31 5.32 -15.00
N LEU A 99 1.49 5.20 -15.60
CA LEU A 99 2.01 6.17 -16.57
C LEU A 99 1.10 6.35 -17.79
N LYS A 100 0.56 5.25 -18.31
CA LYS A 100 -0.38 5.30 -19.44
C LYS A 100 -1.68 6.02 -19.09
N LYS A 101 -2.20 5.76 -17.88
CA LYS A 101 -3.45 6.36 -17.38
C LYS A 101 -3.30 7.87 -17.12
N HIS A 102 -2.14 8.29 -16.63
CA HIS A 102 -1.87 9.65 -16.16
C HIS A 102 -0.74 10.36 -16.94
N SER A 103 -0.70 10.15 -18.25
CA SER A 103 0.34 10.73 -19.12
C SER A 103 0.33 12.27 -19.20
N ASP A 104 -0.77 12.90 -18.76
CA ASP A 104 -0.96 14.35 -18.68
C ASP A 104 -0.62 14.94 -17.30
N LYS A 105 -0.26 14.11 -16.33
CA LYS A 105 0.00 14.53 -14.95
C LYS A 105 1.49 14.74 -14.66
N ARG A 106 1.76 15.53 -13.62
CA ARG A 106 3.13 15.73 -13.11
C ARG A 106 3.55 14.53 -12.27
N LEU A 107 3.87 13.44 -12.96
CA LEU A 107 4.15 12.14 -12.38
C LEU A 107 5.55 11.65 -12.73
N THR A 108 6.29 11.27 -11.71
CA THR A 108 7.54 10.50 -11.82
C THR A 108 7.33 9.15 -11.18
N VAL A 109 7.70 8.06 -11.84
CA VAL A 109 7.64 6.71 -11.27
C VAL A 109 9.03 6.12 -11.12
N VAL A 110 9.21 5.34 -10.07
CA VAL A 110 10.46 4.63 -9.76
C VAL A 110 10.15 3.17 -9.47
N CYS A 111 10.64 2.26 -10.31
CA CYS A 111 10.52 0.83 -10.09
C CYS A 111 11.61 0.37 -9.12
N GLN A 112 11.27 0.36 -7.83
CA GLN A 112 12.22 0.02 -6.77
C GLN A 112 11.49 -0.39 -5.48
N ASP A 113 12.17 -1.22 -4.66
CA ASP A 113 11.79 -1.43 -3.27
C ASP A 113 11.88 -0.11 -2.50
N TYR A 114 10.75 0.39 -2.00
CA TYR A 114 10.71 1.68 -1.30
C TYR A 114 11.46 1.66 0.05
N PHE A 115 11.81 0.50 0.61
CA PHE A 115 12.74 0.41 1.75
C PHE A 115 14.19 0.75 1.37
N LYS A 116 14.51 0.72 0.08
CA LYS A 116 15.84 1.07 -0.46
C LYS A 116 15.84 2.43 -1.19
N TYR A 117 14.66 3.02 -1.36
CA TYR A 117 14.53 4.31 -2.01
C TYR A 117 15.02 5.43 -1.09
N ASP A 118 15.76 6.39 -1.65
CA ASP A 118 16.15 7.60 -0.93
C ASP A 118 15.02 8.63 -0.94
N PHE A 119 14.35 8.78 0.19
CA PHE A 119 13.25 9.73 0.35
C PHE A 119 13.72 11.20 0.34
N GLY A 120 15.03 11.46 0.52
CA GLY A 120 15.58 12.78 0.72
C GLY A 120 15.29 13.33 2.13
N CYS A 121 15.54 14.63 2.32
CA CYS A 121 15.33 15.32 3.59
C CYS A 121 14.52 16.58 3.36
N ALA A 122 13.47 16.82 4.16
CA ALA A 122 12.59 17.99 4.08
C ALA A 122 12.13 18.33 2.64
N LYS A 123 11.78 17.30 1.87
CA LYS A 123 11.50 17.39 0.43
C LYS A 123 10.00 17.37 0.11
N TRP A 124 9.19 16.62 0.88
CA TRP A 124 7.80 16.32 0.54
C TRP A 124 6.81 17.09 1.40
N ASP A 125 5.72 17.54 0.81
CA ASP A 125 4.58 18.11 1.55
C ASP A 125 3.76 16.97 2.17
N ALA A 126 3.69 15.82 1.47
CA ALA A 126 3.12 14.60 2.01
C ALA A 126 3.93 13.37 1.58
N VAL A 127 4.00 12.37 2.45
CA VAL A 127 4.33 10.99 2.11
C VAL A 127 3.06 10.20 2.30
N ILE A 128 2.67 9.42 1.28
CA ILE A 128 1.43 8.64 1.33
C ILE A 128 1.71 7.16 1.08
N SER A 129 0.82 6.30 1.54
CA SER A 129 0.77 4.89 1.18
C SER A 129 -0.65 4.37 1.35
N PHE A 130 -1.18 3.68 0.35
CA PHE A 130 -2.51 3.09 0.40
C PHE A 130 -2.43 1.59 0.12
N GLU A 131 -2.94 0.77 1.06
CA GLU A 131 -3.00 -0.70 0.98
C GLU A 131 -1.68 -1.37 0.57
N SER A 132 -0.56 -0.90 1.12
CA SER A 132 0.77 -1.42 0.79
C SER A 132 1.55 -1.89 2.02
N LEU A 133 1.47 -1.19 3.16
CA LEU A 133 2.32 -1.48 4.30
C LEU A 133 1.86 -2.68 5.15
N HIS A 134 0.64 -3.18 4.97
CA HIS A 134 0.16 -4.39 5.65
C HIS A 134 0.97 -5.64 5.29
N HIS A 135 1.67 -5.63 4.16
CA HIS A 135 2.53 -6.74 3.75
C HIS A 135 3.80 -6.91 4.62
N PHE A 136 4.13 -5.94 5.48
CA PHE A 136 5.39 -5.92 6.22
C PHE A 136 5.21 -5.97 7.72
N LEU A 137 6.18 -6.62 8.39
CA LEU A 137 6.23 -6.70 9.84
C LEU A 137 6.45 -5.32 10.48
N PRO A 138 5.96 -5.10 11.72
CA PRO A 138 6.11 -3.83 12.44
C PRO A 138 7.55 -3.33 12.55
N GLU A 139 8.52 -4.24 12.70
CA GLU A 139 9.93 -3.93 12.83
C GLU A 139 10.47 -3.23 11.57
N ARG A 140 10.10 -3.72 10.38
CA ARG A 140 10.49 -3.08 9.12
C ARG A 140 9.84 -1.72 8.94
N LYS A 141 8.58 -1.57 9.34
CA LYS A 141 7.84 -0.31 9.22
C LYS A 141 8.47 0.82 10.05
N LYS A 142 9.14 0.52 11.17
CA LYS A 142 9.77 1.55 12.02
C LYS A 142 10.83 2.39 11.30
N GLU A 143 11.68 1.75 10.50
CA GLU A 143 12.68 2.44 9.72
C GLU A 143 12.04 3.26 8.59
N LEU A 144 11.06 2.68 7.89
CA LEU A 144 10.29 3.36 6.86
C LEU A 144 9.61 4.63 7.40
N TYR A 145 8.94 4.52 8.55
CA TYR A 145 8.29 5.68 9.19
C TYR A 145 9.29 6.77 9.58
N ARG A 146 10.49 6.39 10.02
CA ARG A 146 11.56 7.37 10.31
C ARG A 146 12.04 8.05 9.04
N ASN A 147 12.22 7.32 7.95
CA ASN A 147 12.61 7.87 6.66
C ASN A 147 11.53 8.80 6.11
N ALA A 148 10.26 8.41 6.19
CA ALA A 148 9.13 9.26 5.83
C ALA A 148 9.12 10.55 6.66
N TYR A 149 9.24 10.45 7.98
CA TYR A 149 9.28 11.62 8.88
C TYR A 149 10.41 12.59 8.52
N ASN A 150 11.61 12.09 8.29
CA ASN A 150 12.79 12.93 7.98
C ASN A 150 12.68 13.57 6.58
N SER A 151 11.93 12.95 5.67
CA SER A 151 11.75 13.45 4.31
C SER A 151 10.65 14.51 4.18
N LEU A 152 9.77 14.62 5.18
CA LEU A 152 8.70 15.61 5.20
C LEU A 152 9.25 17.03 5.46
N LYS A 153 8.69 18.00 4.77
CA LYS A 153 8.86 19.41 5.10
C LYS A 153 8.24 19.72 6.46
N ARG A 154 8.60 20.83 7.04
CA ARG A 154 7.96 21.30 8.28
C ARG A 154 6.45 21.51 8.06
N GLY A 155 5.63 20.81 8.83
CA GLY A 155 4.17 20.80 8.67
C GLY A 155 3.66 19.80 7.64
N GLY A 156 4.55 19.04 7.00
CA GLY A 156 4.18 17.95 6.10
C GLY A 156 3.53 16.79 6.86
N VAL A 157 2.79 15.95 6.12
CA VAL A 157 2.01 14.85 6.70
C VAL A 157 2.42 13.49 6.12
N PHE A 158 2.39 12.46 6.97
CA PHE A 158 2.39 11.08 6.51
C PHE A 158 0.96 10.53 6.58
N LEU A 159 0.41 10.13 5.44
CA LEU A 159 -0.95 9.61 5.33
C LEU A 159 -0.91 8.14 4.95
N LEU A 160 -1.47 7.31 5.80
CA LEU A 160 -1.55 5.87 5.62
C LEU A 160 -3.01 5.42 5.58
N GLY A 161 -3.43 4.80 4.47
CA GLY A 161 -4.65 4.02 4.34
C GLY A 161 -4.30 2.56 4.23
N ASP A 162 -4.69 1.74 5.22
CA ASP A 162 -4.25 0.34 5.22
C ASP A 162 -5.24 -0.56 5.98
N TYR A 163 -5.09 -1.87 5.79
CA TYR A 163 -5.81 -2.86 6.55
C TYR A 163 -5.39 -2.83 8.02
N ILE A 164 -6.39 -2.81 8.88
CA ILE A 164 -6.22 -2.91 10.34
C ILE A 164 -7.11 -4.04 10.81
N ALA A 165 -6.56 -4.97 11.58
CA ALA A 165 -7.34 -6.01 12.24
C ALA A 165 -8.42 -5.36 13.13
N CYS A 166 -9.62 -5.92 13.12
CA CYS A 166 -10.74 -5.37 13.88
C CYS A 166 -10.63 -5.62 15.39
N CYS A 167 -9.74 -6.55 15.79
CA CYS A 167 -9.44 -6.86 17.18
C CYS A 167 -8.15 -7.67 17.33
N ASP A 168 -7.64 -7.75 18.55
CA ASP A 168 -6.40 -8.48 18.89
C ASP A 168 -6.44 -9.96 18.46
N ALA A 169 -7.60 -10.62 18.55
CA ALA A 169 -7.75 -12.02 18.16
C ALA A 169 -7.61 -12.22 16.64
N GLU A 170 -8.07 -11.27 15.83
CA GLU A 170 -7.85 -11.28 14.38
C GLU A 170 -6.39 -11.02 14.05
N GLU A 171 -5.77 -10.02 14.68
CA GLU A 171 -4.36 -9.71 14.49
C GLU A 171 -3.47 -10.92 14.82
N GLU A 172 -3.70 -11.58 15.96
CA GLU A 172 -2.96 -12.77 16.38
C GLU A 172 -3.14 -13.93 15.40
N LEU A 173 -4.38 -14.15 14.92
CA LEU A 173 -4.70 -15.19 13.94
C LEU A 173 -3.98 -14.95 12.63
N LEU A 174 -4.05 -13.76 12.07
CA LEU A 174 -3.38 -13.38 10.82
C LEU A 174 -1.86 -13.48 10.95
N TYR A 175 -1.30 -12.93 12.03
CA TYR A 175 0.14 -12.93 12.27
C TYR A 175 0.70 -14.36 12.47
N SER A 176 0.03 -15.19 13.27
CA SER A 176 0.45 -16.57 13.49
C SER A 176 0.37 -17.42 12.22
N THR A 177 -0.64 -17.18 11.39
CA THR A 177 -0.80 -17.85 10.09
C THR A 177 0.28 -17.42 9.11
N TYR A 178 0.58 -16.13 9.06
CA TYR A 178 1.69 -15.60 8.24
C TYR A 178 3.02 -16.24 8.63
N LEU A 179 3.35 -16.30 9.92
CA LEU A 179 4.60 -16.92 10.40
C LEU A 179 4.68 -18.41 10.06
N LYS A 180 3.58 -19.15 10.18
CA LYS A 180 3.53 -20.57 9.78
C LYS A 180 3.82 -20.75 8.28
N ARG A 181 3.14 -19.99 7.42
CA ARG A 181 3.33 -20.06 5.97
C ARG A 181 4.75 -19.67 5.56
N ARG A 182 5.29 -18.63 6.17
CA ARG A 182 6.65 -18.18 5.94
C ARG A 182 7.67 -19.28 6.26
N ASN A 183 7.53 -19.95 7.39
CA ASN A 183 8.39 -21.07 7.79
C ASN A 183 8.23 -22.28 6.89
N GLN A 184 6.99 -22.60 6.48
CA GLN A 184 6.68 -23.71 5.57
C GLN A 184 7.32 -23.55 4.20
N PHE A 185 7.33 -22.35 3.65
CA PHE A 185 7.86 -22.05 2.32
C PHE A 185 9.29 -21.48 2.32
N ALA A 186 9.97 -21.47 3.47
CA ALA A 186 11.36 -20.97 3.63
C ALA A 186 11.57 -19.55 3.03
N ILE A 187 10.60 -18.65 3.23
CA ILE A 187 10.65 -17.30 2.68
C ILE A 187 11.61 -16.44 3.50
N PRO A 188 12.55 -15.74 2.86
CA PRO A 188 13.48 -14.85 3.54
C PRO A 188 12.78 -13.72 4.31
N ASP A 189 13.45 -13.19 5.35
CA ASP A 189 12.96 -12.05 6.16
C ASP A 189 12.71 -10.75 5.35
N ASN A 190 13.07 -10.75 4.08
CA ASN A 190 13.05 -9.58 3.19
C ASN A 190 11.92 -9.59 2.15
N CYS A 191 10.97 -10.52 2.26
CA CYS A 191 9.77 -10.56 1.42
C CYS A 191 8.55 -10.13 2.20
#